data_7890fe9128599ffe20fe6fc427d91590
#
_entry.id   7890fe9128599ffe20fe6fc427d91590
#
_cell.length_a   1.000
_cell.length_b   1.000
_cell.length_c   1.000
_cell.angle_alpha   90.00
_cell.angle_beta   90.00
_cell.angle_gamma   90.00
#
_symmetry.space_group_name_H-M   'P 1'
#
loop_
_entity.id
_entity.type
_entity.pdbx_description
1 polymer ?
#
loop_
_entity_poly.entity_id
_entity_poly.type
_entity_poly.pdbx_seq_one_letter_code
_entity_poly.pdbx_strand_id
1 'polypeptide(L)'
;MKEVLDKCTLCPKNCQVNRNKGEIGFCKSTNKIKISKYYLHKWEEPPITGKNGSGTIFFTNCNMRCIFCQNYYISAMGNGKESTEEEFSNICLELQHQGATNINLVTPTHYVPLIVEGLTLAKSKGLNIPIVYNTSSYENVETIKMLKGLVDVYLPDLKYYNNTYSLKYSHVNNYFEYAKKAIYEMYKQVGKPIFNEDGDIIKGVIVRHLLLPGMYTDSRKIIKYLHHKYHNKILISIMNQYTPVKKCQYQELNKKVSEEEYNSIIDYSWKIGVRNAFIQEGETQNESFIPDFTTFHE
;
A
#
# COMPACT_ATOMS: atom_id res chain seq x y z
N MET A 1 20.37 11.49 3.89
CA MET A 1 19.41 10.43 3.47
C MET A 1 19.13 10.47 1.96
N LYS A 2 19.13 11.64 1.31
CA LYS A 2 18.94 11.77 -0.16
C LYS A 2 20.08 11.21 -1.01
N GLU A 3 21.23 10.92 -0.45
CA GLU A 3 22.39 10.30 -1.14
C GLU A 3 22.04 8.96 -1.83
N VAL A 4 21.05 8.23 -1.29
CA VAL A 4 20.56 7.00 -1.95
C VAL A 4 19.95 7.28 -3.32
N LEU A 5 19.56 8.52 -3.63
CA LEU A 5 19.05 8.96 -4.93
C LEU A 5 20.16 9.20 -5.97
N ASP A 6 21.42 9.32 -5.56
CA ASP A 6 22.57 9.41 -6.50
C ASP A 6 22.82 8.09 -7.22
N LYS A 7 22.42 6.99 -6.58
CA LYS A 7 22.44 5.64 -7.16
C LYS A 7 21.25 4.86 -6.63
N CYS A 8 20.07 5.06 -7.23
CA CYS A 8 18.80 4.62 -6.70
C CYS A 8 18.69 3.09 -6.51
N THR A 9 18.60 2.68 -5.25
CA THR A 9 18.43 1.28 -4.81
C THR A 9 17.24 1.10 -3.87
N LEU A 10 16.27 2.04 -3.85
CA LEU A 10 15.14 2.07 -2.93
C LEU A 10 14.22 0.84 -3.02
N CYS A 11 14.12 0.23 -4.17
CA CYS A 11 13.24 -0.94 -4.37
C CYS A 11 13.97 -2.05 -5.13
N PRO A 12 13.38 -3.27 -5.18
CA PRO A 12 14.02 -4.41 -5.82
C PRO A 12 14.28 -4.26 -7.33
N LYS A 13 13.76 -3.22 -8.00
CA LYS A 13 14.13 -2.89 -9.39
C LYS A 13 15.60 -2.50 -9.52
N ASN A 14 16.21 -1.97 -8.44
CA ASN A 14 17.63 -1.65 -8.37
C ASN A 14 18.16 -0.91 -9.61
N CYS A 15 17.49 0.16 -10.01
CA CYS A 15 17.75 0.87 -11.26
C CYS A 15 19.13 1.56 -11.32
N GLN A 16 19.72 1.91 -10.19
CA GLN A 16 21.02 2.56 -10.03
C GLN A 16 21.17 3.91 -10.77
N VAL A 17 20.06 4.52 -11.17
CA VAL A 17 20.03 5.84 -11.81
C VAL A 17 20.30 6.96 -10.80
N ASN A 18 20.89 8.07 -11.24
CA ASN A 18 21.08 9.27 -10.45
C ASN A 18 19.88 10.20 -10.58
N ARG A 19 18.93 10.05 -9.65
CA ARG A 19 17.69 10.85 -9.64
C ARG A 19 17.96 12.33 -9.29
N ASN A 20 19.05 12.63 -8.56
CA ASN A 20 19.44 14.00 -8.24
C ASN A 20 19.95 14.75 -9.47
N LYS A 21 20.42 14.03 -10.51
CA LYS A 21 20.80 14.58 -11.82
C LYS A 21 19.68 14.49 -12.87
N GLY A 22 18.44 14.14 -12.45
CA GLY A 22 17.29 14.04 -13.35
C GLY A 22 17.17 12.72 -14.11
N GLU A 23 18.03 11.73 -13.83
CA GLU A 23 17.86 10.40 -14.41
C GLU A 23 16.63 9.71 -13.83
N ILE A 24 15.91 8.96 -14.66
CA ILE A 24 14.69 8.25 -14.26
C ILE A 24 14.84 6.75 -14.46
N GLY A 25 14.44 5.98 -13.45
CA GLY A 25 14.40 4.53 -13.48
C GLY A 25 13.02 3.98 -13.88
N PHE A 26 12.78 2.72 -13.54
CA PHE A 26 11.53 2.01 -13.86
C PHE A 26 10.27 2.75 -13.37
N CYS A 27 10.29 3.31 -12.16
CA CYS A 27 9.17 4.04 -11.59
C CYS A 27 8.94 5.42 -12.21
N LYS A 28 9.85 5.93 -13.02
CA LYS A 28 9.82 7.28 -13.64
C LYS A 28 9.81 8.44 -12.62
N SER A 29 10.22 8.21 -11.38
CA SER A 29 10.25 9.26 -10.34
C SER A 29 11.59 9.99 -10.34
N THR A 30 11.52 11.30 -10.10
CA THR A 30 12.66 12.21 -9.91
C THR A 30 13.03 12.29 -8.42
N ASN A 31 13.84 13.27 -8.05
CA ASN A 31 14.17 13.63 -6.67
C ASN A 31 13.15 14.58 -6.01
N LYS A 32 11.94 14.66 -6.56
CA LYS A 32 10.82 15.43 -5.99
C LYS A 32 9.65 14.50 -5.68
N ILE A 33 8.93 14.78 -4.62
CA ILE A 33 7.65 14.14 -4.33
C ILE A 33 6.65 14.55 -5.42
N LYS A 34 5.80 13.61 -5.86
CA LYS A 34 4.73 13.92 -6.78
C LYS A 34 3.42 13.35 -6.26
N ILE A 35 2.46 14.22 -5.98
CA ILE A 35 1.16 13.89 -5.37
C ILE A 35 0.06 14.10 -6.41
N SER A 36 -0.87 13.16 -6.48
CA SER A 36 -2.05 13.27 -7.33
C SER A 36 -3.21 13.93 -6.60
N LYS A 37 -3.58 13.38 -5.45
CA LYS A 37 -4.68 13.88 -4.61
C LYS A 37 -4.38 13.63 -3.15
N TYR A 38 -5.04 14.41 -2.27
CA TYR A 38 -5.10 14.14 -0.84
C TYR A 38 -6.47 14.59 -0.31
N TYR A 39 -7.07 13.79 0.55
CA TYR A 39 -8.39 14.07 1.15
C TYR A 39 -8.71 13.05 2.24
N LEU A 40 -9.83 13.26 2.98
CA LEU A 40 -10.34 12.32 3.96
C LEU A 40 -11.05 11.15 3.26
N HIS A 41 -10.32 10.04 3.07
CA HIS A 41 -10.82 8.83 2.40
C HIS A 41 -11.57 7.93 3.38
N LYS A 42 -12.77 7.43 2.98
CA LYS A 42 -13.68 6.67 3.85
C LYS A 42 -13.77 5.18 3.52
N TRP A 43 -12.91 4.68 2.62
CA TRP A 43 -13.02 3.32 2.08
C TRP A 43 -11.77 2.45 2.31
N GLU A 44 -11.00 2.74 3.36
CA GLU A 44 -9.94 1.85 3.85
C GLU A 44 -10.54 0.83 4.84
N GLU A 45 -9.72 -0.06 5.37
CA GLU A 45 -10.14 -0.95 6.45
C GLU A 45 -10.76 -0.16 7.62
N PRO A 46 -11.81 -0.69 8.28
CA PRO A 46 -12.53 0.05 9.31
C PRO A 46 -11.66 0.74 10.36
N PRO A 47 -10.62 0.08 10.95
CA PRO A 47 -9.77 0.73 11.95
C PRO A 47 -8.77 1.75 11.37
N ILE A 48 -8.63 1.83 10.03
CA ILE A 48 -7.87 2.89 9.35
C ILE A 48 -8.78 4.07 9.04
N THR A 49 -9.98 3.80 8.53
CA THR A 49 -10.96 4.83 8.18
C THR A 49 -11.37 5.64 9.39
N GLY A 50 -11.66 4.97 10.51
CA GLY A 50 -12.19 5.62 11.71
C GLY A 50 -13.49 6.39 11.45
N LYS A 51 -13.81 7.33 12.34
CA LYS A 51 -15.06 8.10 12.28
C LYS A 51 -15.07 9.15 11.16
N ASN A 52 -13.97 9.86 10.98
CA ASN A 52 -13.91 11.03 10.10
C ASN A 52 -13.32 10.72 8.71
N GLY A 53 -12.63 9.60 8.57
CA GLY A 53 -11.89 9.20 7.39
C GLY A 53 -10.38 9.26 7.58
N SER A 54 -9.68 8.50 6.77
CA SER A 54 -8.21 8.47 6.68
C SER A 54 -7.71 9.66 5.85
N GLY A 55 -6.77 10.44 6.37
CA GLY A 55 -6.10 11.52 5.65
C GLY A 55 -5.15 10.94 4.59
N THR A 56 -5.72 10.56 3.45
CA THR A 56 -5.03 9.77 2.43
C THR A 56 -4.32 10.66 1.43
N ILE A 57 -3.02 10.40 1.21
CA ILE A 57 -2.17 11.07 0.22
C ILE A 57 -1.81 10.06 -0.88
N PHE A 58 -2.28 10.29 -2.09
CA PHE A 58 -2.03 9.44 -3.25
C PHE A 58 -0.80 9.93 -4.01
N PHE A 59 0.31 9.20 -3.89
CA PHE A 59 1.52 9.47 -4.67
C PHE A 59 1.40 8.95 -6.08
N THR A 60 2.07 9.63 -7.02
CA THR A 60 2.11 9.19 -8.42
C THR A 60 3.27 8.24 -8.65
N ASN A 61 3.21 7.55 -9.78
CA ASN A 61 4.20 6.55 -10.18
C ASN A 61 4.13 5.28 -9.31
N CYS A 62 4.86 4.24 -9.69
CA CYS A 62 4.90 2.98 -8.94
C CYS A 62 6.10 2.14 -9.38
N ASN A 63 6.69 1.40 -8.44
CA ASN A 63 7.78 0.47 -8.70
C ASN A 63 7.32 -0.91 -9.24
N MET A 64 6.00 -1.11 -9.37
CA MET A 64 5.41 -2.30 -9.99
C MET A 64 4.81 -1.95 -11.38
N ARG A 65 3.77 -1.97 -11.78
CA ARG A 65 2.98 -1.73 -13.01
C ARG A 65 2.04 -2.89 -13.24
N CYS A 66 1.24 -3.18 -12.19
CA CYS A 66 0.21 -4.18 -12.29
C CYS A 66 -0.75 -3.85 -13.44
N ILE A 67 -0.99 -4.80 -14.32
CA ILE A 67 -1.87 -4.62 -15.49
C ILE A 67 -3.34 -4.38 -15.10
N PHE A 68 -3.71 -4.76 -13.88
CA PHE A 68 -5.04 -4.61 -13.26
C PHE A 68 -5.11 -3.44 -12.26
N CYS A 69 -4.16 -2.52 -12.28
CA CYS A 69 -4.12 -1.44 -11.31
C CYS A 69 -5.33 -0.53 -11.45
N GLN A 70 -6.14 -0.44 -10.40
CA GLN A 70 -7.28 0.49 -10.32
C GLN A 70 -6.81 1.95 -10.40
N ASN A 71 -5.65 2.24 -9.81
CA ASN A 71 -5.03 3.55 -9.79
C ASN A 71 -4.10 3.78 -11.00
N TYR A 72 -4.45 3.26 -12.19
CA TYR A 72 -3.61 3.30 -13.38
C TYR A 72 -3.18 4.72 -13.77
N TYR A 73 -4.08 5.69 -13.70
CA TYR A 73 -3.83 7.09 -14.08
C TYR A 73 -2.69 7.71 -13.27
N ILE A 74 -2.56 7.38 -12.01
CA ILE A 74 -1.49 7.89 -11.15
C ILE A 74 -0.27 6.98 -11.13
N SER A 75 -0.47 5.64 -11.12
CA SER A 75 0.62 4.69 -10.97
C SER A 75 1.45 4.48 -12.25
N ALA A 76 0.83 4.54 -13.42
CA ALA A 76 1.46 4.30 -14.71
C ALA A 76 1.59 5.56 -15.59
N MET A 77 0.54 6.42 -15.60
CA MET A 77 0.53 7.67 -16.35
C MET A 77 1.25 8.80 -15.60
N GLY A 78 1.37 8.69 -14.26
CA GLY A 78 2.10 9.66 -13.44
C GLY A 78 1.38 11.00 -13.29
N ASN A 79 0.06 11.02 -13.35
CA ASN A 79 -0.74 12.24 -13.20
C ASN A 79 -0.65 12.78 -11.77
N GLY A 80 -0.12 13.99 -11.60
CA GLY A 80 0.04 14.64 -10.30
C GLY A 80 0.93 15.87 -10.38
N LYS A 81 1.02 16.60 -9.27
CA LYS A 81 1.83 17.82 -9.10
C LYS A 81 3.08 17.52 -8.27
N GLU A 82 4.21 18.07 -8.68
CA GLU A 82 5.44 18.04 -7.85
C GLU A 82 5.24 18.87 -6.59
N SER A 83 5.77 18.37 -5.49
CA SER A 83 5.68 18.98 -4.17
C SER A 83 7.04 18.92 -3.49
N THR A 84 7.37 19.97 -2.74
CA THR A 84 8.51 19.99 -1.84
C THR A 84 8.20 19.21 -0.57
N GLU A 85 9.21 18.89 0.24
CA GLU A 85 9.03 18.25 1.54
C GLU A 85 8.26 19.17 2.52
N GLU A 86 8.37 20.48 2.35
CA GLU A 86 7.61 21.44 3.13
C GLU A 86 6.12 21.46 2.74
N GLU A 87 5.80 21.48 1.44
CA GLU A 87 4.43 21.38 0.96
C GLU A 87 3.79 20.04 1.39
N PHE A 88 4.52 18.94 1.31
CA PHE A 88 4.05 17.64 1.82
C PHE A 88 3.80 17.68 3.34
N SER A 89 4.70 18.31 4.11
CA SER A 89 4.50 18.51 5.55
C SER A 89 3.22 19.31 5.84
N ASN A 90 2.97 20.39 5.08
CA ASN A 90 1.80 21.22 5.25
C ASN A 90 0.51 20.46 4.89
N ILE A 91 0.52 19.62 3.84
CA ILE A 91 -0.60 18.70 3.49
C ILE A 91 -0.93 17.77 4.67
N CYS A 92 0.09 17.18 5.31
CA CYS A 92 -0.15 16.32 6.49
C CYS A 92 -0.83 17.07 7.64
N LEU A 93 -0.40 18.30 7.92
CA LEU A 93 -0.99 19.15 8.96
C LEU A 93 -2.41 19.60 8.60
N GLU A 94 -2.65 19.93 7.34
CA GLU A 94 -3.98 20.27 6.82
C GLU A 94 -4.97 19.13 7.03
N LEU A 95 -4.59 17.90 6.64
CA LEU A 95 -5.43 16.71 6.84
C LEU A 95 -5.70 16.45 8.33
N GLN A 96 -4.70 16.64 9.19
CA GLN A 96 -4.90 16.55 10.63
C GLN A 96 -5.90 17.60 11.13
N HIS A 97 -5.80 18.86 10.67
CA HIS A 97 -6.75 19.93 11.04
C HIS A 97 -8.17 19.65 10.52
N GLN A 98 -8.32 18.96 9.41
CA GLN A 98 -9.62 18.49 8.91
C GLN A 98 -10.19 17.33 9.74
N GLY A 99 -9.46 16.84 10.75
CA GLY A 99 -9.88 15.78 11.65
C GLY A 99 -9.61 14.37 11.16
N ALA A 100 -8.62 14.19 10.28
CA ALA A 100 -8.20 12.87 9.83
C ALA A 100 -7.84 11.94 10.99
N THR A 101 -8.27 10.68 10.92
CA THR A 101 -7.92 9.63 11.90
C THR A 101 -6.42 9.31 11.89
N ASN A 102 -5.78 9.42 10.73
CA ASN A 102 -4.36 9.16 10.49
C ASN A 102 -3.92 9.86 9.20
N ILE A 103 -2.61 9.82 8.90
CA ILE A 103 -2.05 10.16 7.57
C ILE A 103 -1.70 8.87 6.84
N ASN A 104 -2.39 8.56 5.75
CA ASN A 104 -2.23 7.35 4.96
C ASN A 104 -1.47 7.62 3.66
N LEU A 105 -0.27 7.08 3.55
CA LEU A 105 0.66 7.27 2.45
C LEU A 105 0.50 6.15 1.42
N VAL A 106 -0.20 6.41 0.32
CA VAL A 106 -0.51 5.38 -0.69
C VAL A 106 0.56 5.31 -1.77
N THR A 107 1.23 4.16 -1.86
CA THR A 107 2.33 3.86 -2.82
C THR A 107 3.55 4.79 -2.65
N PRO A 108 4.11 4.92 -1.46
CA PRO A 108 5.16 5.90 -1.13
C PRO A 108 6.60 5.41 -1.41
N THR A 109 6.82 4.13 -1.70
CA THR A 109 8.12 3.42 -1.78
C THR A 109 9.25 4.24 -2.41
N HIS A 110 8.99 4.81 -3.56
CA HIS A 110 10.01 5.47 -4.38
C HIS A 110 10.28 6.91 -3.96
N TYR A 111 9.55 7.41 -2.96
CA TYR A 111 9.73 8.74 -2.34
C TYR A 111 10.20 8.67 -0.88
N VAL A 112 10.49 7.49 -0.33
CA VAL A 112 10.79 7.29 1.10
C VAL A 112 11.82 8.29 1.66
N PRO A 113 12.99 8.60 1.03
CA PRO A 113 13.93 9.57 1.59
C PRO A 113 13.34 10.97 1.76
N LEU A 114 12.50 11.40 0.81
CA LEU A 114 11.83 12.70 0.82
C LEU A 114 10.68 12.74 1.83
N ILE A 115 9.91 11.64 1.90
CA ILE A 115 8.82 11.45 2.87
C ILE A 115 9.37 11.49 4.30
N VAL A 116 10.51 10.87 4.56
CA VAL A 116 11.15 10.90 5.89
C VAL A 116 11.46 12.34 6.32
N GLU A 117 12.00 13.15 5.42
CA GLU A 117 12.28 14.56 5.69
C GLU A 117 10.99 15.35 5.94
N GLY A 118 9.98 15.18 5.07
CA GLY A 118 8.70 15.86 5.20
C GLY A 118 7.90 15.46 6.44
N LEU A 119 7.90 14.17 6.81
CA LEU A 119 7.25 13.71 8.05
C LEU A 119 7.99 14.22 9.30
N THR A 120 9.33 14.27 9.26
CA THR A 120 10.12 14.82 10.36
C THR A 120 9.77 16.29 10.56
N LEU A 121 9.65 17.05 9.47
CA LEU A 121 9.23 18.45 9.50
C LEU A 121 7.79 18.59 10.00
N ALA A 122 6.85 17.77 9.53
CA ALA A 122 5.45 17.79 9.97
C ALA A 122 5.34 17.51 11.47
N LYS A 123 6.05 16.48 11.97
CA LYS A 123 6.07 16.16 13.41
C LYS A 123 6.66 17.31 14.24
N SER A 124 7.68 18.00 13.76
CA SER A 124 8.24 19.20 14.46
C SER A 124 7.27 20.38 14.48
N LYS A 125 6.31 20.43 13.54
CA LYS A 125 5.24 21.46 13.46
C LYS A 125 3.95 21.01 14.16
N GLY A 126 3.91 19.84 14.84
CA GLY A 126 2.77 19.38 15.63
C GLY A 126 1.91 18.27 15.03
N LEU A 127 2.37 17.59 13.98
CA LEU A 127 1.71 16.37 13.51
C LEU A 127 1.82 15.27 14.58
N ASN A 128 0.67 14.78 15.08
CA ASN A 128 0.60 13.85 16.21
C ASN A 128 -0.35 12.67 15.99
N ILE A 129 -1.08 12.62 14.87
CA ILE A 129 -1.90 11.46 14.50
C ILE A 129 -1.04 10.35 13.87
N PRO A 130 -1.50 9.07 13.91
CA PRO A 130 -0.74 7.95 13.37
C PRO A 130 -0.40 8.09 11.90
N ILE A 131 0.77 7.59 11.50
CA ILE A 131 1.21 7.51 10.11
C ILE A 131 1.02 6.09 9.60
N VAL A 132 0.24 5.94 8.53
CA VAL A 132 -0.01 4.67 7.83
C VAL A 132 0.82 4.61 6.56
N TYR A 133 1.59 3.53 6.38
CA TYR A 133 2.39 3.28 5.19
C TYR A 133 1.75 2.18 4.34
N ASN A 134 1.04 2.58 3.28
CA ASN A 134 0.24 1.72 2.41
C ASN A 134 1.04 1.36 1.15
N THR A 135 1.48 0.11 1.03
CA THR A 135 2.45 -0.31 0.03
C THR A 135 2.12 -1.64 -0.62
N SER A 136 2.61 -1.84 -1.84
CA SER A 136 2.56 -3.11 -2.55
C SER A 136 3.51 -4.19 -1.98
N SER A 137 4.30 -3.89 -0.95
CA SER A 137 5.34 -4.74 -0.35
C SER A 137 6.52 -5.11 -1.27
N TYR A 138 6.59 -4.61 -2.50
CA TYR A 138 7.76 -4.81 -3.35
C TYR A 138 8.87 -3.83 -2.95
N GLU A 139 9.45 -4.09 -1.77
CA GLU A 139 10.33 -3.19 -1.01
C GLU A 139 11.69 -3.82 -0.73
N ASN A 140 12.72 -3.01 -0.63
CA ASN A 140 13.96 -3.39 0.02
C ASN A 140 13.86 -3.16 1.53
N VAL A 141 14.38 -4.09 2.32
CA VAL A 141 14.39 -4.00 3.79
C VAL A 141 15.06 -2.71 4.28
N GLU A 142 16.14 -2.30 3.62
CA GLU A 142 16.87 -1.08 3.99
C GLU A 142 16.01 0.17 3.81
N THR A 143 15.12 0.22 2.83
CA THR A 143 14.17 1.32 2.63
C THR A 143 13.11 1.35 3.73
N ILE A 144 12.60 0.19 4.15
CA ILE A 144 11.67 0.11 5.29
C ILE A 144 12.36 0.55 6.59
N LYS A 145 13.63 0.24 6.79
CA LYS A 145 14.38 0.68 7.97
C LYS A 145 14.49 2.21 8.08
N MET A 146 14.49 2.95 6.97
CA MET A 146 14.48 4.42 6.99
C MET A 146 13.23 5.01 7.65
N LEU A 147 12.13 4.27 7.67
CA LEU A 147 10.83 4.69 8.23
C LEU A 147 10.69 4.45 9.74
N LYS A 148 11.69 3.79 10.35
CA LYS A 148 11.64 3.41 11.78
C LYS A 148 11.42 4.64 12.68
N GLY A 149 10.40 4.57 13.53
CA GLY A 149 10.02 5.65 14.46
C GLY A 149 9.18 6.76 13.83
N LEU A 150 8.93 6.73 12.52
CA LEU A 150 8.06 7.67 11.81
C LEU A 150 6.70 7.06 11.46
N VAL A 151 6.69 5.80 11.06
CA VAL A 151 5.48 5.04 10.70
C VAL A 151 4.96 4.26 11.90
N ASP A 152 3.68 4.36 12.14
CA ASP A 152 2.98 3.71 13.26
C ASP A 152 2.22 2.46 12.79
N VAL A 153 1.63 2.51 11.60
CA VAL A 153 0.86 1.41 11.02
C VAL A 153 1.39 1.08 9.63
N TYR A 154 1.70 -0.18 9.38
CA TYR A 154 2.00 -0.67 8.05
C TYR A 154 0.80 -1.38 7.45
N LEU A 155 0.47 -1.01 6.20
CA LEU A 155 -0.64 -1.55 5.41
C LEU A 155 -0.09 -2.17 4.10
N PRO A 156 0.71 -3.27 4.21
CA PRO A 156 1.32 -3.91 3.06
C PRO A 156 0.35 -4.85 2.34
N ASP A 157 0.36 -4.83 1.01
CA ASP A 157 -0.28 -5.90 0.24
C ASP A 157 0.65 -7.12 0.13
N LEU A 158 0.11 -8.32 0.22
CA LEU A 158 0.78 -9.55 -0.20
C LEU A 158 0.02 -10.16 -1.38
N LYS A 159 0.44 -9.77 -2.60
CA LYS A 159 -0.34 -10.02 -3.83
C LYS A 159 -0.16 -11.42 -4.40
N TYR A 160 1.05 -11.97 -4.36
CA TYR A 160 1.42 -13.23 -5.02
C TYR A 160 2.32 -14.08 -4.13
N TYR A 161 2.10 -15.39 -4.15
CA TYR A 161 3.03 -16.39 -3.63
C TYR A 161 3.93 -16.90 -4.76
N ASN A 162 3.35 -17.16 -5.94
CA ASN A 162 4.06 -17.73 -7.06
C ASN A 162 4.64 -16.63 -7.97
N ASN A 163 5.94 -16.75 -8.28
CA ASN A 163 6.66 -15.82 -9.15
C ASN A 163 6.09 -15.73 -10.57
N THR A 164 5.48 -16.81 -11.08
CA THR A 164 4.82 -16.80 -12.39
C THR A 164 3.74 -15.72 -12.49
N TYR A 165 2.92 -15.57 -11.45
CA TYR A 165 1.87 -14.55 -11.43
C TYR A 165 2.41 -13.15 -11.26
N SER A 166 3.44 -12.95 -10.42
CA SER A 166 4.05 -11.63 -10.24
C SER A 166 4.74 -11.12 -11.51
N LEU A 167 5.37 -12.00 -12.26
CA LEU A 167 5.92 -11.69 -13.59
C LEU A 167 4.80 -11.39 -14.59
N LYS A 168 3.79 -12.26 -14.65
CA LYS A 168 2.69 -12.19 -15.62
C LYS A 168 1.85 -10.93 -15.44
N TYR A 169 1.47 -10.59 -14.19
CA TYR A 169 0.48 -9.56 -13.93
C TYR A 169 1.06 -8.23 -13.40
N SER A 170 2.30 -8.22 -12.92
CA SER A 170 2.91 -7.02 -12.34
C SER A 170 4.33 -6.73 -12.82
N HIS A 171 4.86 -7.53 -13.75
CA HIS A 171 6.21 -7.36 -14.32
C HIS A 171 7.32 -7.28 -13.27
N VAL A 172 7.18 -8.03 -12.18
CA VAL A 172 8.16 -8.09 -11.09
C VAL A 172 8.59 -9.52 -10.81
N ASN A 173 9.88 -9.69 -10.59
CA ASN A 173 10.50 -10.97 -10.27
C ASN A 173 10.68 -11.11 -8.76
N ASN A 174 10.60 -12.36 -8.26
CA ASN A 174 10.84 -12.71 -6.87
C ASN A 174 10.01 -11.89 -5.86
N TYR A 175 8.77 -11.51 -6.27
CA TYR A 175 7.90 -10.67 -5.46
C TYR A 175 7.75 -11.19 -4.03
N PHE A 176 7.38 -12.47 -3.87
CA PHE A 176 7.14 -13.05 -2.55
C PHE A 176 8.37 -12.97 -1.64
N GLU A 177 9.56 -13.21 -2.20
CA GLU A 177 10.81 -13.18 -1.44
C GLU A 177 11.14 -11.78 -0.88
N TYR A 178 10.85 -10.73 -1.65
CA TYR A 178 11.00 -9.35 -1.18
C TYR A 178 9.88 -8.97 -0.21
N ALA A 179 8.64 -9.24 -0.56
CA ALA A 179 7.47 -8.89 0.25
C ALA A 179 7.51 -9.50 1.64
N LYS A 180 7.84 -10.80 1.76
CA LYS A 180 7.92 -11.46 3.07
C LYS A 180 8.99 -10.88 3.99
N LYS A 181 10.13 -10.42 3.43
CA LYS A 181 11.21 -9.78 4.20
C LYS A 181 10.80 -8.37 4.63
N ALA A 182 10.18 -7.60 3.73
CA ALA A 182 9.69 -6.27 4.00
C ALA A 182 8.61 -6.29 5.09
N ILE A 183 7.58 -7.15 4.97
CA ILE A 183 6.51 -7.31 5.96
C ILE A 183 7.10 -7.74 7.33
N TYR A 184 8.09 -8.60 7.34
CA TYR A 184 8.75 -9.00 8.60
C TYR A 184 9.47 -7.82 9.26
N GLU A 185 10.19 -6.98 8.49
CA GLU A 185 10.82 -5.77 9.02
C GLU A 185 9.77 -4.77 9.54
N MET A 186 8.68 -4.57 8.81
CA MET A 186 7.53 -3.76 9.25
C MET A 186 6.99 -4.24 10.59
N TYR A 187 6.73 -5.55 10.72
CA TYR A 187 6.27 -6.14 11.98
C TYR A 187 7.30 -5.97 13.13
N LYS A 188 8.59 -6.08 12.85
CA LYS A 188 9.63 -5.82 13.85
C LYS A 188 9.63 -4.39 14.38
N GLN A 189 9.26 -3.43 13.55
CA GLN A 189 9.25 -2.01 13.93
C GLN A 189 8.05 -1.64 14.80
N VAL A 190 6.87 -2.17 14.49
CA VAL A 190 5.63 -1.74 15.12
C VAL A 190 4.97 -2.79 16.03
N GLY A 191 5.29 -4.06 15.87
CA GLY A 191 4.80 -5.14 16.72
C GLY A 191 3.34 -5.53 16.46
N LYS A 192 2.66 -5.97 17.52
CA LYS A 192 1.25 -6.36 17.49
C LYS A 192 0.33 -5.15 17.34
N PRO A 193 -0.87 -5.34 16.75
CA PRO A 193 -1.87 -4.28 16.67
C PRO A 193 -2.24 -3.72 18.05
N ILE A 194 -2.30 -2.39 18.12
CA ILE A 194 -2.80 -1.61 19.26
C ILE A 194 -3.88 -0.68 18.73
N PHE A 195 -5.00 -0.62 19.44
CA PHE A 195 -6.15 0.20 19.09
C PHE A 195 -6.38 1.25 20.17
N ASN A 196 -6.97 2.39 19.80
CA ASN A 196 -7.47 3.37 20.74
C ASN A 196 -8.88 2.96 21.28
N GLU A 197 -9.48 3.80 22.12
CA GLU A 197 -10.79 3.56 22.71
C GLU A 197 -11.93 3.55 21.67
N ASP A 198 -11.75 4.22 20.54
CA ASP A 198 -12.70 4.26 19.42
C ASP A 198 -12.59 3.05 18.48
N GLY A 199 -11.59 2.18 18.69
CA GLY A 199 -11.31 1.01 17.86
C GLY A 199 -10.43 1.30 16.62
N ASP A 200 -9.87 2.52 16.50
CA ASP A 200 -8.94 2.86 15.44
C ASP A 200 -7.55 2.30 15.75
N ILE A 201 -6.88 1.80 14.73
CA ILE A 201 -5.53 1.27 14.90
C ILE A 201 -4.51 2.41 15.02
N ILE A 202 -3.77 2.41 16.13
CA ILE A 202 -2.72 3.40 16.39
C ILE A 202 -1.32 2.82 16.20
N LYS A 203 -1.20 1.49 16.11
CA LYS A 203 0.08 0.81 15.85
C LYS A 203 -0.16 -0.62 15.36
N GLY A 204 0.66 -1.11 14.42
CA GLY A 204 0.58 -2.51 14.00
C GLY A 204 0.74 -2.74 12.50
N VAL A 205 0.43 -3.96 12.07
CA VAL A 205 0.49 -4.37 10.66
C VAL A 205 -0.85 -4.97 10.25
N ILE A 206 -1.42 -4.47 9.16
CA ILE A 206 -2.58 -5.06 8.46
C ILE A 206 -2.09 -5.53 7.09
N VAL A 207 -1.95 -6.82 6.87
CA VAL A 207 -1.56 -7.36 5.56
C VAL A 207 -2.80 -7.55 4.71
N ARG A 208 -2.86 -6.87 3.57
CA ARG A 208 -3.96 -7.00 2.61
C ARG A 208 -3.65 -8.07 1.56
N HIS A 209 -4.64 -8.86 1.24
CA HIS A 209 -4.61 -9.80 0.13
C HIS A 209 -5.83 -9.61 -0.76
N LEU A 210 -5.63 -9.01 -1.93
CA LEU A 210 -6.66 -8.90 -2.97
C LEU A 210 -6.73 -10.20 -3.75
N LEU A 211 -7.89 -10.87 -3.69
CA LEU A 211 -8.16 -12.03 -4.53
C LEU A 211 -8.22 -11.60 -6.01
N LEU A 212 -7.58 -12.38 -6.86
CA LEU A 212 -7.69 -12.27 -8.30
C LEU A 212 -8.37 -13.52 -8.86
N PRO A 213 -9.21 -13.40 -9.89
CA PRO A 213 -9.93 -14.53 -10.46
C PRO A 213 -8.99 -15.67 -10.91
N GLY A 214 -9.33 -16.90 -10.54
CA GLY A 214 -8.55 -18.09 -10.87
C GLY A 214 -7.26 -18.28 -10.06
N MET A 215 -7.02 -17.47 -9.02
CA MET A 215 -5.81 -17.57 -8.20
C MET A 215 -6.03 -18.21 -6.82
N TYR A 216 -7.09 -18.99 -6.67
CA TYR A 216 -7.46 -19.65 -5.40
C TYR A 216 -6.29 -20.37 -4.71
N THR A 217 -5.54 -21.19 -5.45
CA THR A 217 -4.41 -21.96 -4.89
C THR A 217 -3.29 -21.04 -4.40
N ASP A 218 -3.01 -19.94 -5.10
CA ASP A 218 -2.00 -18.96 -4.71
C ASP A 218 -2.44 -18.20 -3.44
N SER A 219 -3.69 -17.78 -3.40
CA SER A 219 -4.32 -17.11 -2.25
C SER A 219 -4.26 -17.98 -0.99
N ARG A 220 -4.58 -19.28 -1.09
CA ARG A 220 -4.44 -20.21 0.04
C ARG A 220 -3.00 -20.29 0.56
N LYS A 221 -2.00 -20.30 -0.32
CA LYS A 221 -0.58 -20.33 0.09
C LYS A 221 -0.20 -19.05 0.83
N ILE A 222 -0.70 -17.89 0.37
CA ILE A 222 -0.49 -16.59 1.02
C ILE A 222 -1.09 -16.61 2.43
N ILE A 223 -2.37 -16.93 2.57
CA ILE A 223 -3.06 -16.97 3.88
C ILE A 223 -2.38 -17.96 4.82
N LYS A 224 -2.05 -19.17 4.32
CA LYS A 224 -1.30 -20.16 5.10
C LYS A 224 0.05 -19.61 5.59
N TYR A 225 0.82 -18.96 4.71
CA TYR A 225 2.10 -18.36 5.07
C TYR A 225 1.94 -17.30 6.17
N LEU A 226 1.00 -16.36 6.01
CA LEU A 226 0.75 -15.30 6.98
C LEU A 226 0.37 -15.87 8.34
N HIS A 227 -0.57 -16.83 8.37
CA HIS A 227 -0.97 -17.48 9.62
C HIS A 227 0.17 -18.23 10.29
N HIS A 228 0.92 -19.06 9.55
CA HIS A 228 2.07 -19.81 10.10
C HIS A 228 3.18 -18.90 10.61
N LYS A 229 3.45 -17.77 9.93
CA LYS A 229 4.55 -16.88 10.26
C LYS A 229 4.23 -15.97 11.44
N TYR A 230 3.01 -15.45 11.49
CA TYR A 230 2.65 -14.40 12.46
C TYR A 230 1.58 -14.86 13.46
N HIS A 231 0.93 -16.01 13.22
CA HIS A 231 -0.28 -16.41 13.94
C HIS A 231 -1.31 -15.27 13.93
N ASN A 232 -1.87 -14.93 15.10
CA ASN A 232 -2.79 -13.78 15.24
C ASN A 232 -2.09 -12.49 15.76
N LYS A 233 -0.80 -12.30 15.41
CA LYS A 233 0.00 -11.13 15.82
C LYS A 233 -0.03 -9.98 14.81
N ILE A 234 -0.66 -10.17 13.66
CA ILE A 234 -0.98 -9.17 12.64
C ILE A 234 -2.45 -9.27 12.30
N LEU A 235 -2.98 -8.26 11.63
CA LEU A 235 -4.30 -8.33 11.01
C LEU A 235 -4.14 -8.74 9.54
N ILE A 236 -5.14 -9.46 9.01
CA ILE A 236 -5.19 -9.85 7.61
C ILE A 236 -6.48 -9.27 7.01
N SER A 237 -6.38 -8.54 5.90
CA SER A 237 -7.55 -8.09 5.14
C SER A 237 -7.68 -8.93 3.87
N ILE A 238 -8.73 -9.74 3.78
CA ILE A 238 -9.04 -10.61 2.64
C ILE A 238 -10.03 -9.86 1.76
N MET A 239 -9.55 -9.36 0.62
CA MET A 239 -10.27 -8.38 -0.18
C MET A 239 -10.91 -9.03 -1.42
N ASN A 240 -12.19 -8.74 -1.65
CA ASN A 240 -12.97 -9.16 -2.82
C ASN A 240 -13.27 -8.02 -3.79
N GLN A 241 -12.62 -6.88 -3.65
CA GLN A 241 -12.94 -5.66 -4.43
C GLN A 241 -12.31 -5.62 -5.82
N TYR A 242 -11.82 -6.77 -6.34
CA TYR A 242 -11.26 -6.80 -7.69
C TYR A 242 -12.33 -6.44 -8.73
N THR A 243 -12.09 -5.34 -9.44
CA THR A 243 -12.94 -4.88 -10.55
C THR A 243 -12.08 -4.74 -11.80
N PRO A 244 -12.43 -5.39 -12.93
CA PRO A 244 -11.70 -5.27 -14.18
C PRO A 244 -12.01 -3.92 -14.85
N VAL A 245 -11.25 -2.88 -14.47
CA VAL A 245 -11.41 -1.51 -15.01
C VAL A 245 -10.99 -1.37 -16.47
N LYS A 246 -10.20 -2.32 -16.98
CA LYS A 246 -9.71 -2.32 -18.36
C LYS A 246 -9.58 -3.75 -18.85
N LYS A 247 -10.11 -3.99 -20.05
CA LYS A 247 -9.93 -5.27 -20.73
C LYS A 247 -8.44 -5.53 -21.01
N CYS A 248 -7.94 -6.70 -20.64
CA CYS A 248 -6.55 -7.11 -20.86
C CYS A 248 -6.47 -8.45 -21.59
N GLN A 249 -5.25 -8.80 -22.04
CA GLN A 249 -4.99 -10.03 -22.79
C GLN A 249 -5.22 -11.33 -21.99
N TYR A 250 -5.29 -11.23 -20.66
CA TYR A 250 -5.49 -12.38 -19.79
C TYR A 250 -6.97 -12.51 -19.46
N GLN A 251 -7.62 -13.50 -20.06
CA GLN A 251 -9.07 -13.70 -19.99
C GLN A 251 -9.58 -13.87 -18.56
N GLU A 252 -8.79 -14.52 -17.71
CA GLU A 252 -9.10 -14.71 -16.30
C GLU A 252 -9.27 -13.38 -15.54
N LEU A 253 -8.53 -12.34 -15.93
CA LEU A 253 -8.61 -11.02 -15.29
C LEU A 253 -9.70 -10.11 -15.89
N ASN A 254 -10.44 -10.55 -16.89
CA ASN A 254 -11.53 -9.76 -17.48
C ASN A 254 -12.90 -10.04 -16.81
N LYS A 255 -12.90 -10.69 -15.66
CA LYS A 255 -14.09 -11.00 -14.85
C LYS A 255 -13.81 -10.78 -13.37
N LYS A 256 -14.86 -10.58 -12.61
CA LYS A 256 -14.81 -10.47 -11.15
C LYS A 256 -14.48 -11.83 -10.51
N VAL A 257 -14.01 -11.82 -9.27
CA VAL A 257 -13.94 -13.03 -8.43
C VAL A 257 -15.35 -13.48 -8.14
N SER A 258 -15.62 -14.80 -8.24
CA SER A 258 -16.93 -15.32 -7.87
C SER A 258 -17.10 -15.34 -6.34
N GLU A 259 -18.35 -15.27 -5.90
CA GLU A 259 -18.69 -15.37 -4.48
C GLU A 259 -18.25 -16.73 -3.91
N GLU A 260 -18.41 -17.81 -4.68
CA GLU A 260 -17.97 -19.16 -4.30
C GLU A 260 -16.45 -19.22 -4.08
N GLU A 261 -15.66 -18.63 -5.01
CA GLU A 261 -14.19 -18.59 -4.88
C GLU A 261 -13.77 -17.77 -3.64
N TYR A 262 -14.42 -16.64 -3.39
CA TYR A 262 -14.16 -15.80 -2.22
C TYR A 262 -14.50 -16.52 -0.91
N ASN A 263 -15.71 -17.07 -0.80
CA ASN A 263 -16.18 -17.80 0.39
C ASN A 263 -15.29 -19.01 0.69
N SER A 264 -14.82 -19.74 -0.33
CA SER A 264 -13.88 -20.84 -0.16
C SER A 264 -12.53 -20.39 0.47
N ILE A 265 -12.07 -19.17 0.21
CA ILE A 265 -10.87 -18.63 0.87
C ILE A 265 -11.16 -18.25 2.32
N ILE A 266 -12.31 -17.67 2.59
CA ILE A 266 -12.75 -17.33 3.96
C ILE A 266 -12.85 -18.61 4.81
N ASP A 267 -13.54 -19.64 4.32
CA ASP A 267 -13.70 -20.93 4.99
C ASP A 267 -12.35 -21.59 5.26
N TYR A 268 -11.45 -21.56 4.25
CA TYR A 268 -10.09 -22.06 4.42
C TYR A 268 -9.34 -21.31 5.52
N SER A 269 -9.44 -19.97 5.52
CA SER A 269 -8.78 -19.12 6.50
C SER A 269 -9.25 -19.44 7.92
N TRP A 270 -10.56 -19.58 8.10
CA TRP A 270 -11.16 -19.98 9.37
C TRP A 270 -10.70 -21.37 9.82
N LYS A 271 -10.71 -22.35 8.89
CA LYS A 271 -10.31 -23.73 9.15
C LYS A 271 -8.86 -23.87 9.62
N ILE A 272 -7.94 -23.05 9.12
CA ILE A 272 -6.53 -23.08 9.54
C ILE A 272 -6.24 -22.27 10.82
N GLY A 273 -7.25 -21.55 11.37
CA GLY A 273 -7.13 -20.85 12.65
C GLY A 273 -6.90 -19.35 12.56
N VAL A 274 -7.09 -18.71 11.39
CA VAL A 274 -7.08 -17.23 11.29
C VAL A 274 -8.27 -16.68 12.06
N ARG A 275 -8.03 -15.72 12.96
CA ARG A 275 -9.07 -15.07 13.80
C ARG A 275 -9.02 -13.56 13.73
N ASN A 276 -7.88 -12.99 13.35
CA ASN A 276 -7.66 -11.55 13.21
C ASN A 276 -7.73 -11.17 11.73
N ALA A 277 -8.91 -11.29 11.11
CA ALA A 277 -9.08 -10.96 9.71
C ALA A 277 -10.28 -10.03 9.49
N PHE A 278 -10.12 -9.11 8.55
CA PHE A 278 -11.22 -8.37 7.92
C PHE A 278 -11.62 -9.10 6.65
N ILE A 279 -12.91 -9.26 6.47
CA ILE A 279 -13.53 -9.79 5.25
C ILE A 279 -14.44 -8.71 4.68
N GLN A 280 -14.63 -8.73 3.38
CA GLN A 280 -15.54 -7.80 2.71
C GLN A 280 -16.88 -8.50 2.47
N GLU A 281 -17.96 -7.88 2.95
CA GLU A 281 -19.33 -8.35 2.74
C GLU A 281 -20.05 -7.45 1.73
N GLY A 282 -20.99 -8.04 0.97
CA GLY A 282 -21.80 -7.32 -0.01
C GLY A 282 -21.07 -6.98 -1.32
N GLU A 283 -21.67 -6.07 -2.08
CA GLU A 283 -21.16 -5.67 -3.40
C GLU A 283 -19.98 -4.69 -3.30
N THR A 284 -18.79 -5.20 -2.96
CA THR A 284 -17.56 -4.39 -2.88
C THR A 284 -16.86 -4.23 -4.23
N GLN A 285 -17.30 -4.97 -5.25
CA GLN A 285 -16.74 -4.99 -6.61
C GLN A 285 -17.40 -3.93 -7.49
N ASN A 286 -17.24 -2.64 -7.12
CA ASN A 286 -17.83 -1.52 -7.82
C ASN A 286 -16.78 -0.43 -8.09
N GLU A 287 -16.84 0.18 -9.28
CA GLU A 287 -15.94 1.28 -9.67
C GLU A 287 -16.09 2.54 -8.79
N SER A 288 -17.24 2.69 -8.10
CA SER A 288 -17.48 3.82 -7.18
C SER A 288 -16.50 3.88 -5.99
N PHE A 289 -15.86 2.77 -5.67
CA PHE A 289 -14.81 2.72 -4.63
C PHE A 289 -13.42 3.15 -5.15
N ILE A 290 -13.28 3.35 -6.46
CA ILE A 290 -12.02 3.79 -7.08
C ILE A 290 -12.05 5.32 -7.13
N PRO A 291 -11.06 6.02 -6.54
CA PRO A 291 -11.00 7.47 -6.62
C PRO A 291 -10.87 7.95 -8.08
N ASP A 292 -11.58 9.00 -8.44
CA ASP A 292 -11.39 9.63 -9.74
C ASP A 292 -10.06 10.39 -9.78
N PHE A 293 -9.14 9.95 -10.60
CA PHE A 293 -7.83 10.57 -10.85
C PHE A 293 -7.74 11.28 -12.21
N THR A 294 -8.86 11.44 -12.91
CA THR A 294 -8.90 12.15 -14.20
C THR A 294 -8.99 13.66 -14.02
N THR A 295 -9.56 14.11 -12.91
CA THR A 295 -9.70 15.52 -12.55
C THR A 295 -8.74 15.90 -11.42
N PHE A 296 -8.01 17.00 -11.61
CA PHE A 296 -7.29 17.66 -10.51
C PHE A 296 -8.25 18.68 -9.89
N HIS A 297 -8.58 18.53 -8.62
CA HIS A 297 -9.18 19.65 -7.89
C HIS A 297 -8.03 20.57 -7.47
N GLU A 298 -8.10 21.83 -7.94
CA GLU A 298 -7.26 22.92 -7.46
C GLU A 298 -7.59 23.25 -6.01
#